data_edfee3ecd328da77db7d39cfa4972334
#
_entry.id   edfee3ecd328da77db7d39cfa4972334
#
_cell.length_a   1.000
_cell.length_b   1.000
_cell.length_c   1.000
_cell.angle_alpha   90.00
_cell.angle_beta   90.00
_cell.angle_gamma   90.00
#
_symmetry.space_group_name_H-M   'P 1'
#
loop_
_entity.id
_entity.type
_entity.pdbx_description
1 polymer ?
#
loop_
_entity_poly.entity_id
_entity_poly.type
_entity_poly.pdbx_seq_one_letter_code
_entity_poly.pdbx_strand_id
1 'polypeptide(L)'
;GIFSTPEKINFMAQEARGLICVSITQELAHKLDLPPMVQRNDSNHETAFTISIDAKEAKTGISAYERDLTIRLMCDSNAKPSDFVRPGHIFPLIAKSGGTLIRTGHTEASVDICRLAGLAPISVICEIMKKDGTMAGRGDKFLLDFAKTHNLKILYVSDIIQYRLNFENLVREISREKAVFMAQECEKITFIDHLQNCHIAFSFSPQATTPLIRFHNTSSDIALLTDSSEWQA
;
A
#
# COMPACT_ATOMS: atom_id res chain seq x y z
N GLY A 1 -3.94 13.00 -2.75
CA GLY A 1 -3.88 14.17 -1.86
C GLY A 1 -3.61 15.48 -2.60
N ILE A 2 -2.58 15.53 -3.46
CA ILE A 2 -2.14 16.79 -4.11
C ILE A 2 -3.23 17.51 -4.93
N PHE A 3 -4.23 16.79 -5.40
CA PHE A 3 -5.39 17.35 -6.12
C PHE A 3 -6.62 17.53 -5.22
N SER A 4 -6.44 17.49 -3.90
CA SER A 4 -7.51 17.83 -2.96
C SER A 4 -7.97 19.29 -3.15
N THR A 5 -9.24 19.52 -2.96
CA THR A 5 -9.85 20.86 -2.92
C THR A 5 -11.01 20.84 -1.92
N PRO A 6 -11.40 22.00 -1.36
CA PRO A 6 -12.55 22.06 -0.46
C PRO A 6 -13.83 21.48 -1.06
N GLU A 7 -14.06 21.68 -2.36
CA GLU A 7 -15.25 21.17 -3.06
C GLU A 7 -15.26 19.64 -3.08
N LYS A 8 -14.10 19.01 -3.32
CA LYS A 8 -13.97 17.54 -3.32
C LYS A 8 -14.17 16.96 -1.92
N ILE A 9 -13.62 17.61 -0.90
CA ILE A 9 -13.83 17.22 0.50
C ILE A 9 -15.29 17.36 0.88
N ASN A 10 -15.94 18.48 0.50
CA ASN A 10 -17.36 18.69 0.74
C ASN A 10 -18.21 17.66 0.00
N PHE A 11 -17.87 17.33 -1.25
CA PHE A 11 -18.52 16.26 -2.02
C PHE A 11 -18.46 14.92 -1.29
N MET A 12 -17.28 14.52 -0.79
CA MET A 12 -17.11 13.28 -0.02
C MET A 12 -17.99 13.29 1.24
N ALA A 13 -18.02 14.41 1.97
CA ALA A 13 -18.82 14.53 3.18
C ALA A 13 -20.32 14.44 2.90
N GLN A 14 -20.82 15.09 1.85
CA GLN A 14 -22.25 15.16 1.51
C GLN A 14 -22.74 13.91 0.80
N GLU A 15 -22.01 13.44 -0.20
CA GLU A 15 -22.49 12.37 -1.09
C GLU A 15 -22.01 10.99 -0.64
N ALA A 16 -20.76 10.85 -0.21
CA ALA A 16 -20.24 9.56 0.24
C ALA A 16 -20.60 9.27 1.71
N ARG A 17 -20.60 10.27 2.60
CA ARG A 17 -21.04 10.19 4.02
C ARG A 17 -20.19 9.35 4.95
N GLY A 18 -19.09 8.77 4.45
CA GLY A 18 -18.14 7.99 5.21
C GLY A 18 -17.13 8.83 6.00
N LEU A 19 -16.17 8.18 6.59
CA LEU A 19 -15.05 8.83 7.26
C LEU A 19 -14.00 9.26 6.22
N ILE A 20 -13.72 10.56 6.15
CA ILE A 20 -12.67 11.05 5.24
C ILE A 20 -11.30 10.72 5.84
N CYS A 21 -10.60 9.80 5.19
CA CYS A 21 -9.29 9.32 5.59
C CYS A 21 -8.22 9.70 4.55
N VAL A 22 -6.96 9.67 4.96
CA VAL A 22 -5.82 9.91 4.07
C VAL A 22 -4.86 8.72 4.12
N SER A 23 -4.82 7.96 3.04
CA SER A 23 -3.85 6.85 2.89
C SER A 23 -2.46 7.42 2.64
N ILE A 24 -1.49 6.97 3.41
CA ILE A 24 -0.10 7.42 3.38
C ILE A 24 0.86 6.24 3.44
N THR A 25 2.12 6.48 3.11
CA THR A 25 3.19 5.51 3.30
C THR A 25 3.73 5.53 4.73
N GLN A 26 4.44 4.46 5.10
CA GLN A 26 5.15 4.36 6.38
C GLN A 26 6.17 5.50 6.54
N GLU A 27 6.89 5.82 5.46
CA GLU A 27 7.92 6.88 5.45
C GLU A 27 7.32 8.23 5.76
N LEU A 28 6.15 8.54 5.18
CA LEU A 28 5.45 9.79 5.47
C LEU A 28 4.93 9.83 6.90
N ALA A 29 4.39 8.72 7.40
CA ALA A 29 3.96 8.62 8.79
C ALA A 29 5.13 8.90 9.76
N HIS A 30 6.31 8.33 9.51
CA HIS A 30 7.52 8.61 10.28
C HIS A 30 7.95 10.08 10.17
N LYS A 31 7.99 10.61 8.95
CA LYS A 31 8.39 12.01 8.70
C LYS A 31 7.52 13.01 9.47
N LEU A 32 6.21 12.77 9.52
CA LEU A 32 5.25 13.66 10.17
C LEU A 32 4.98 13.30 11.64
N ASP A 33 5.72 12.33 12.20
CA ASP A 33 5.54 11.84 13.58
C ASP A 33 4.09 11.47 13.87
N LEU A 34 3.56 10.51 13.07
CA LEU A 34 2.21 9.99 13.16
C LEU A 34 2.23 8.56 13.71
N PRO A 35 2.25 8.39 15.04
CA PRO A 35 2.21 7.06 15.64
C PRO A 35 0.86 6.39 15.41
N PRO A 36 0.77 5.05 15.51
CA PRO A 36 -0.48 4.32 15.51
C PRO A 36 -1.46 4.87 16.55
N MET A 37 -2.74 4.90 16.21
CA MET A 37 -3.81 5.36 17.11
C MET A 37 -3.93 4.49 18.37
N VAL A 38 -3.57 3.20 18.25
CA VAL A 38 -3.61 2.22 19.33
C VAL A 38 -2.32 1.40 19.35
N GLN A 39 -1.90 0.95 20.53
CA GLN A 39 -0.73 0.08 20.66
C GLN A 39 -0.98 -1.33 20.12
N ARG A 40 -2.20 -1.84 20.27
CA ARG A 40 -2.64 -3.11 19.72
C ARG A 40 -3.86 -2.89 18.86
N ASN A 41 -3.74 -3.21 17.57
CA ASN A 41 -4.84 -3.16 16.63
C ASN A 41 -5.54 -4.53 16.60
N ASP A 42 -6.77 -4.58 17.08
CA ASP A 42 -7.65 -5.77 17.08
C ASP A 42 -8.90 -5.56 16.23
N SER A 43 -8.89 -4.57 15.33
CA SER A 43 -9.98 -4.32 14.41
C SER A 43 -10.08 -5.44 13.35
N ASN A 44 -11.32 -5.75 12.91
CA ASN A 44 -11.60 -6.84 11.96
C ASN A 44 -10.79 -6.78 10.65
N HIS A 45 -10.37 -5.61 10.24
CA HIS A 45 -9.62 -5.40 8.99
C HIS A 45 -8.19 -4.94 9.23
N GLU A 46 -7.75 -4.83 10.47
CA GLU A 46 -6.42 -4.36 10.87
C GLU A 46 -6.03 -3.04 10.19
N THR A 47 -7.02 -2.16 9.93
CA THR A 47 -6.76 -0.86 9.30
C THR A 47 -5.85 -0.03 10.19
N ALA A 48 -4.69 0.35 9.65
CA ALA A 48 -3.63 0.98 10.40
C ALA A 48 -3.86 2.49 10.56
N PHE A 49 -4.83 2.87 11.38
CA PHE A 49 -5.05 4.25 11.77
C PHE A 49 -3.87 4.81 12.55
N THR A 50 -3.46 6.01 12.21
CA THR A 50 -2.62 6.84 13.07
C THR A 50 -3.49 7.73 13.95
N ILE A 51 -2.88 8.46 14.89
CA ILE A 51 -3.55 9.57 15.55
C ILE A 51 -4.07 10.56 14.49
N SER A 52 -5.24 11.14 14.73
CA SER A 52 -5.82 12.15 13.85
C SER A 52 -5.11 13.50 14.01
N ILE A 53 -5.13 14.30 12.95
CA ILE A 53 -4.42 15.58 12.89
C ILE A 53 -5.27 16.67 12.22
N ASP A 54 -4.92 17.93 12.54
CA ASP A 54 -5.31 19.11 11.78
C ASP A 54 -4.09 19.97 11.50
N ALA A 55 -4.13 20.79 10.45
CA ALA A 55 -3.14 21.82 10.25
C ALA A 55 -3.17 22.81 11.43
N LYS A 56 -2.00 23.24 11.91
CA LYS A 56 -1.90 24.16 13.04
C LYS A 56 -2.64 25.49 12.83
N GLU A 57 -2.79 25.89 11.57
CA GLU A 57 -3.50 27.10 11.16
C GLU A 57 -5.02 26.94 11.15
N ALA A 58 -5.54 25.70 11.22
CA ALA A 58 -6.96 25.44 11.28
C ALA A 58 -7.55 25.97 12.60
N LYS A 59 -8.78 26.46 12.55
CA LYS A 59 -9.51 26.95 13.74
C LYS A 59 -10.31 25.83 14.37
N THR A 60 -11.32 25.32 13.66
CA THR A 60 -12.15 24.19 14.10
C THR A 60 -11.68 22.86 13.54
N GLY A 61 -10.96 22.87 12.43
CA GLY A 61 -10.43 21.69 11.74
C GLY A 61 -11.45 20.89 10.90
N ILE A 62 -12.75 21.00 11.22
CA ILE A 62 -13.80 20.14 10.63
C ILE A 62 -14.34 20.65 9.29
N SER A 63 -14.23 21.92 8.95
CA SER A 63 -14.74 22.45 7.68
C SER A 63 -14.04 21.79 6.49
N ALA A 64 -14.71 21.74 5.34
CA ALA A 64 -14.10 21.19 4.12
C ALA A 64 -12.81 21.94 3.73
N TYR A 65 -12.76 23.24 3.98
CA TYR A 65 -11.59 24.08 3.74
C TYR A 65 -10.42 23.70 4.66
N GLU A 66 -10.66 23.50 5.95
CA GLU A 66 -9.60 23.18 6.92
C GLU A 66 -9.12 21.75 6.79
N ARG A 67 -10.01 20.81 6.44
CA ARG A 67 -9.62 19.45 6.10
C ARG A 67 -8.77 19.41 4.83
N ASP A 68 -9.15 20.18 3.79
CA ASP A 68 -8.34 20.32 2.58
C ASP A 68 -6.97 20.95 2.88
N LEU A 69 -6.93 22.01 3.70
CA LEU A 69 -5.68 22.63 4.16
C LEU A 69 -4.76 21.61 4.80
N THR A 70 -5.28 20.78 5.72
CA THR A 70 -4.51 19.73 6.39
C THR A 70 -3.97 18.70 5.39
N ILE A 71 -4.81 18.23 4.45
CA ILE A 71 -4.43 17.27 3.42
C ILE A 71 -3.34 17.83 2.51
N ARG A 72 -3.49 19.06 2.05
CA ARG A 72 -2.50 19.71 1.19
C ARG A 72 -1.17 19.91 1.90
N LEU A 73 -1.21 20.29 3.18
CA LEU A 73 -0.02 20.41 4.00
C LEU A 73 0.70 19.07 4.16
N MET A 74 -0.03 17.94 4.31
CA MET A 74 0.58 16.59 4.31
C MET A 74 1.28 16.26 2.99
N CYS A 75 0.88 16.88 1.87
CA CYS A 75 1.51 16.68 0.56
C CYS A 75 2.74 17.58 0.34
N ASP A 76 2.99 18.55 1.21
CA ASP A 76 4.17 19.41 1.11
C ASP A 76 5.43 18.66 1.53
N SER A 77 6.42 18.66 0.65
CA SER A 77 7.72 18.03 0.94
C SER A 77 8.46 18.68 2.11
N ASN A 78 8.16 19.93 2.44
CA ASN A 78 8.75 20.70 3.54
C ASN A 78 7.97 20.59 4.85
N ALA A 79 6.78 19.95 4.84
CA ALA A 79 5.97 19.82 6.04
C ALA A 79 6.71 19.10 7.16
N LYS A 80 6.52 19.59 8.38
CA LYS A 80 7.14 19.13 9.63
C LYS A 80 6.07 18.70 10.62
N PRO A 81 6.39 17.84 11.60
CA PRO A 81 5.46 17.46 12.66
C PRO A 81 4.84 18.65 13.41
N SER A 82 5.59 19.74 13.58
CA SER A 82 5.14 20.97 14.27
C SER A 82 4.08 21.78 13.52
N ASP A 83 3.85 21.47 12.24
CA ASP A 83 2.85 22.14 11.41
C ASP A 83 1.45 21.59 11.64
N PHE A 84 1.35 20.53 12.41
CA PHE A 84 0.10 19.83 12.75
C PHE A 84 -0.19 19.83 14.24
N VAL A 85 -1.46 19.86 14.60
CA VAL A 85 -1.98 19.64 15.96
C VAL A 85 -2.62 18.25 16.04
N ARG A 86 -2.68 17.71 17.24
CA ARG A 86 -3.17 16.37 17.58
C ARG A 86 -4.03 16.44 18.84
N PRO A 87 -5.23 15.84 18.87
CA PRO A 87 -5.94 15.20 17.77
C PRO A 87 -6.52 16.22 16.77
N GLY A 88 -7.06 15.73 15.64
CA GLY A 88 -7.69 16.54 14.61
C GLY A 88 -8.81 15.80 13.89
N HIS A 89 -9.18 16.29 12.70
CA HIS A 89 -10.31 15.81 11.93
C HIS A 89 -9.91 15.11 10.63
N ILE A 90 -8.60 14.97 10.35
CA ILE A 90 -8.06 14.12 9.29
C ILE A 90 -7.47 12.88 9.92
N PHE A 91 -7.81 11.72 9.35
CA PHE A 91 -7.44 10.39 9.83
C PHE A 91 -6.46 9.72 8.85
N PRO A 92 -5.15 9.81 9.10
CA PRO A 92 -4.18 9.13 8.25
C PRO A 92 -4.22 7.61 8.47
N LEU A 93 -4.07 6.86 7.36
CA LEU A 93 -4.00 5.40 7.34
C LEU A 93 -2.68 4.97 6.71
N ILE A 94 -1.91 4.14 7.40
CA ILE A 94 -0.64 3.65 6.89
C ILE A 94 -0.88 2.45 5.98
N ALA A 95 -0.54 2.59 4.69
CA ALA A 95 -0.53 1.48 3.75
C ALA A 95 0.63 0.52 4.04
N LYS A 96 0.40 -0.79 3.92
CA LYS A 96 1.47 -1.80 4.03
C LYS A 96 2.52 -1.58 2.95
N SER A 97 3.80 -1.73 3.31
CA SER A 97 4.90 -1.76 2.35
C SER A 97 4.65 -2.88 1.34
N GLY A 98 4.91 -2.61 0.04
CA GLY A 98 4.53 -3.50 -1.06
C GLY A 98 3.10 -3.31 -1.58
N GLY A 99 2.27 -2.50 -0.92
CA GLY A 99 0.94 -2.09 -1.41
C GLY A 99 -0.03 -3.24 -1.58
N THR A 100 -0.81 -3.20 -2.67
CA THR A 100 -1.85 -4.19 -2.98
C THR A 100 -1.36 -5.61 -3.18
N LEU A 101 -0.07 -5.82 -3.43
CA LEU A 101 0.54 -7.16 -3.52
C LEU A 101 0.72 -7.81 -2.14
N ILE A 102 0.67 -7.03 -1.05
CA ILE A 102 0.79 -7.53 0.33
C ILE A 102 -0.57 -7.54 1.03
N ARG A 103 -1.35 -6.47 0.86
CA ARG A 103 -2.69 -6.36 1.43
C ARG A 103 -3.66 -5.80 0.40
N THR A 104 -4.68 -6.56 0.06
CA THR A 104 -5.68 -6.20 -0.97
C THR A 104 -6.71 -5.18 -0.46
N GLY A 105 -6.24 -4.18 0.29
CA GLY A 105 -7.08 -3.13 0.89
C GLY A 105 -7.16 -1.87 0.03
N HIS A 106 -8.23 -1.08 0.25
CA HIS A 106 -8.41 0.21 -0.42
C HIS A 106 -7.35 1.24 -0.01
N THR A 107 -6.81 1.14 1.22
CA THR A 107 -5.68 1.96 1.69
C THR A 107 -4.47 1.76 0.79
N GLU A 108 -4.07 0.50 0.57
CA GLU A 108 -2.96 0.13 -0.29
C GLU A 108 -3.25 0.51 -1.76
N ALA A 109 -4.44 0.20 -2.25
CA ALA A 109 -4.85 0.48 -3.61
C ALA A 109 -4.77 1.97 -3.95
N SER A 110 -5.20 2.83 -3.04
CA SER A 110 -5.19 4.28 -3.24
C SER A 110 -3.77 4.86 -3.29
N VAL A 111 -2.85 4.33 -2.48
CA VAL A 111 -1.42 4.68 -2.52
C VAL A 111 -0.76 4.16 -3.80
N ASP A 112 -1.06 2.93 -4.20
CA ASP A 112 -0.54 2.33 -5.44
C ASP A 112 -0.99 3.11 -6.68
N ILE A 113 -2.27 3.52 -6.76
CA ILE A 113 -2.76 4.37 -7.85
C ILE A 113 -1.95 5.67 -7.96
N CYS A 114 -1.63 6.31 -6.81
CA CYS A 114 -0.81 7.51 -6.83
C CYS A 114 0.59 7.21 -7.36
N ARG A 115 1.24 6.12 -6.92
CA ARG A 115 2.56 5.70 -7.41
C ARG A 115 2.55 5.41 -8.91
N LEU A 116 1.59 4.63 -9.38
CA LEU A 116 1.44 4.27 -10.80
C LEU A 116 1.18 5.50 -11.68
N ALA A 117 0.54 6.53 -11.13
CA ALA A 117 0.33 7.82 -11.81
C ALA A 117 1.53 8.78 -11.70
N GLY A 118 2.66 8.38 -11.10
CA GLY A 118 3.83 9.24 -10.89
C GLY A 118 3.60 10.39 -9.90
N LEU A 119 2.64 10.22 -8.98
CA LEU A 119 2.27 11.22 -7.98
C LEU A 119 2.83 10.86 -6.60
N ALA A 120 2.89 11.82 -5.71
CA ALA A 120 3.16 11.58 -4.30
C ALA A 120 2.16 10.55 -3.74
N PRO A 121 2.61 9.50 -3.02
CA PRO A 121 1.79 8.38 -2.57
C PRO A 121 0.91 8.75 -1.36
N ILE A 122 0.07 9.74 -1.55
CA ILE A 122 -0.86 10.30 -0.57
C ILE A 122 -2.23 10.40 -1.24
N SER A 123 -3.23 9.71 -0.71
CA SER A 123 -4.56 9.66 -1.31
C SER A 123 -5.66 9.92 -0.28
N VAL A 124 -6.68 10.66 -0.67
CA VAL A 124 -7.89 10.86 0.14
C VAL A 124 -8.90 9.79 -0.24
N ILE A 125 -9.43 9.10 0.74
CA ILE A 125 -10.45 8.07 0.57
C ILE A 125 -11.61 8.29 1.54
N CYS A 126 -12.79 7.83 1.14
CA CYS A 126 -14.00 7.91 1.95
C CYS A 126 -14.93 6.77 1.55
N GLU A 127 -15.50 6.08 2.53
CA GLU A 127 -16.50 5.05 2.28
C GLU A 127 -17.76 5.66 1.67
N ILE A 128 -18.45 4.90 0.82
CA ILE A 128 -19.74 5.30 0.25
C ILE A 128 -20.86 4.60 0.99
N MET A 129 -21.63 5.38 1.76
CA MET A 129 -22.84 4.92 2.45
C MET A 129 -24.10 5.28 1.66
N LYS A 130 -25.11 4.41 1.74
CA LYS A 130 -26.45 4.68 1.21
C LYS A 130 -27.18 5.69 2.09
N LYS A 131 -28.29 6.23 1.59
CA LYS A 131 -29.09 7.22 2.33
C LYS A 131 -29.70 6.68 3.63
N ASP A 132 -29.89 5.38 3.72
CA ASP A 132 -30.41 4.69 4.90
C ASP A 132 -29.32 4.40 5.96
N GLY A 133 -28.06 4.82 5.71
CA GLY A 133 -26.91 4.61 6.59
C GLY A 133 -26.20 3.26 6.39
N THR A 134 -26.69 2.38 5.51
CA THR A 134 -26.01 1.12 5.22
C THR A 134 -24.84 1.32 4.26
N MET A 135 -23.83 0.43 4.34
CA MET A 135 -22.69 0.47 3.43
C MET A 135 -23.08 0.00 2.03
N ALA A 136 -22.59 0.70 1.00
CA ALA A 136 -22.67 0.21 -0.36
C ALA A 136 -21.62 -0.89 -0.57
N GLY A 137 -22.08 -2.12 -0.78
CA GLY A 137 -21.24 -3.30 -0.93
C GLY A 137 -20.75 -3.56 -2.36
N ARG A 138 -19.78 -4.45 -2.50
CA ARG A 138 -19.28 -4.90 -3.80
C ARG A 138 -20.42 -5.49 -4.65
N GLY A 139 -20.55 -5.03 -5.89
CA GLY A 139 -21.60 -5.48 -6.81
C GLY A 139 -22.97 -4.82 -6.58
N ASP A 140 -23.09 -3.91 -5.61
CA ASP A 140 -24.31 -3.17 -5.40
C ASP A 140 -24.57 -2.22 -6.59
N LYS A 141 -25.75 -2.32 -7.18
CA LYS A 141 -26.18 -1.44 -8.27
C LYS A 141 -26.08 0.04 -7.87
N PHE A 142 -26.26 0.35 -6.59
CA PHE A 142 -26.12 1.70 -6.05
C PHE A 142 -24.76 2.31 -6.39
N LEU A 143 -23.63 1.55 -6.32
CA LEU A 143 -22.30 2.06 -6.65
C LEU A 143 -22.16 2.40 -8.14
N LEU A 144 -22.78 1.60 -9.02
CA LEU A 144 -22.79 1.88 -10.47
C LEU A 144 -23.59 3.15 -10.78
N ASP A 145 -24.77 3.28 -10.16
CA ASP A 145 -25.62 4.45 -10.33
C ASP A 145 -24.97 5.70 -9.75
N PHE A 146 -24.32 5.58 -8.58
CA PHE A 146 -23.56 6.66 -7.95
C PHE A 146 -22.41 7.14 -8.84
N ALA A 147 -21.61 6.21 -9.36
CA ALA A 147 -20.51 6.55 -10.25
C ALA A 147 -21.00 7.23 -11.54
N LYS A 148 -22.09 6.75 -12.12
CA LYS A 148 -22.71 7.35 -13.30
C LYS A 148 -23.25 8.77 -13.03
N THR A 149 -23.95 8.93 -11.91
CA THR A 149 -24.56 10.22 -11.51
C THR A 149 -23.50 11.30 -11.30
N HIS A 150 -22.38 10.92 -10.69
CA HIS A 150 -21.30 11.86 -10.34
C HIS A 150 -20.12 11.81 -11.33
N ASN A 151 -20.27 11.13 -12.48
CA ASN A 151 -19.23 10.97 -13.50
C ASN A 151 -17.89 10.45 -12.91
N LEU A 152 -17.98 9.44 -12.05
CA LEU A 152 -16.81 8.81 -11.41
C LEU A 152 -16.39 7.55 -12.17
N LYS A 153 -15.10 7.27 -12.16
CA LYS A 153 -14.55 6.01 -12.69
C LYS A 153 -14.62 4.93 -11.62
N ILE A 154 -14.78 3.69 -12.06
CA ILE A 154 -14.77 2.50 -11.20
C ILE A 154 -13.51 1.71 -11.53
N LEU A 155 -12.81 1.26 -10.48
CA LEU A 155 -11.65 0.42 -10.58
C LEU A 155 -11.71 -0.64 -9.47
N TYR A 156 -11.35 -1.88 -9.78
CA TYR A 156 -11.23 -2.94 -8.77
C TYR A 156 -9.79 -3.06 -8.27
N VAL A 157 -9.63 -3.39 -7.01
CA VAL A 157 -8.29 -3.65 -6.42
C VAL A 157 -7.58 -4.78 -7.17
N SER A 158 -8.33 -5.80 -7.63
CA SER A 158 -7.81 -6.88 -8.45
C SER A 158 -7.17 -6.41 -9.77
N ASP A 159 -7.70 -5.34 -10.37
CA ASP A 159 -7.16 -4.81 -11.62
C ASP A 159 -5.80 -4.11 -11.38
N ILE A 160 -5.66 -3.44 -10.23
CA ILE A 160 -4.39 -2.85 -9.81
C ILE A 160 -3.34 -3.93 -9.58
N ILE A 161 -3.70 -5.01 -8.87
CA ILE A 161 -2.83 -6.16 -8.63
C ILE A 161 -2.37 -6.75 -9.96
N GLN A 162 -3.31 -7.04 -10.87
CA GLN A 162 -3.01 -7.59 -12.19
C GLN A 162 -2.09 -6.67 -13.01
N TYR A 163 -2.34 -5.36 -12.96
CA TYR A 163 -1.50 -4.38 -13.62
C TYR A 163 -0.08 -4.41 -13.06
N ARG A 164 0.09 -4.39 -11.74
CA ARG A 164 1.39 -4.41 -11.09
C ARG A 164 2.16 -5.69 -11.40
N LEU A 165 1.50 -6.86 -11.34
CA LEU A 165 2.12 -8.15 -11.70
C LEU A 165 2.60 -8.21 -13.15
N ASN A 166 1.91 -7.52 -14.07
CA ASN A 166 2.25 -7.57 -15.49
C ASN A 166 3.30 -6.53 -15.91
N PHE A 167 3.38 -5.39 -15.21
CA PHE A 167 4.15 -4.23 -15.69
C PHE A 167 5.24 -3.74 -14.74
N GLU A 168 5.24 -4.18 -13.47
CA GLU A 168 6.32 -3.85 -12.54
C GLU A 168 7.40 -4.94 -12.56
N ASN A 169 8.65 -4.53 -12.48
CA ASN A 169 9.75 -5.45 -12.23
C ASN A 169 9.85 -5.72 -10.72
N LEU A 170 9.19 -6.79 -10.27
CA LEU A 170 9.08 -7.13 -8.84
C LEU A 170 10.30 -7.87 -8.29
N VAL A 171 11.20 -8.34 -9.17
CA VAL A 171 12.40 -9.11 -8.80
C VAL A 171 13.58 -8.58 -9.61
N ARG A 172 14.71 -8.32 -8.96
CA ARG A 172 15.92 -7.84 -9.60
C ARG A 172 17.09 -8.76 -9.27
N GLU A 173 17.79 -9.25 -10.30
CA GLU A 173 19.05 -9.96 -10.15
C GLU A 173 20.13 -8.97 -9.66
N ILE A 174 20.89 -9.36 -8.63
CA ILE A 174 21.97 -8.54 -8.06
C ILE A 174 23.34 -9.16 -8.26
N SER A 175 23.43 -10.49 -8.33
CA SER A 175 24.67 -11.18 -8.65
C SER A 175 24.42 -12.52 -9.32
N ARG A 176 25.42 -12.94 -10.11
CA ARG A 176 25.51 -14.26 -10.75
C ARG A 176 26.94 -14.74 -10.69
N GLU A 177 27.17 -15.90 -10.11
CA GLU A 177 28.50 -16.46 -9.92
C GLU A 177 28.52 -17.98 -10.14
N LYS A 178 29.65 -18.52 -10.58
CA LYS A 178 29.85 -19.97 -10.61
C LYS A 178 29.96 -20.50 -9.19
N ALA A 179 29.28 -21.60 -8.92
CA ALA A 179 29.23 -22.24 -7.61
C ALA A 179 29.21 -23.75 -7.75
N VAL A 180 29.49 -24.44 -6.67
CA VAL A 180 29.24 -25.87 -6.54
C VAL A 180 28.17 -26.05 -5.47
N PHE A 181 27.07 -26.68 -5.83
CA PHE A 181 26.01 -27.02 -4.91
C PHE A 181 25.68 -28.50 -5.03
N MET A 182 25.63 -29.22 -3.91
CA MET A 182 25.43 -30.68 -3.86
C MET A 182 26.40 -31.47 -4.76
N ALA A 183 27.68 -31.09 -4.74
CA ALA A 183 28.74 -31.66 -5.56
C ALA A 183 28.57 -31.51 -7.09
N GLN A 184 27.70 -30.63 -7.54
CA GLN A 184 27.46 -30.30 -8.95
C GLN A 184 27.84 -28.84 -9.24
N GLU A 185 28.46 -28.60 -10.37
CA GLU A 185 28.70 -27.22 -10.84
C GLU A 185 27.37 -26.57 -11.25
N CYS A 186 27.19 -25.34 -10.85
CA CYS A 186 25.98 -24.57 -11.12
C CYS A 186 26.29 -23.07 -11.17
N GLU A 187 25.31 -22.29 -11.59
CA GLU A 187 25.30 -20.84 -11.38
C GLU A 187 24.45 -20.52 -10.14
N LYS A 188 25.03 -19.84 -9.18
CA LYS A 188 24.31 -19.22 -8.05
C LYS A 188 23.89 -17.83 -8.48
N ILE A 189 22.59 -17.58 -8.44
CA ILE A 189 21.98 -16.31 -8.83
C ILE A 189 21.28 -15.74 -7.61
N THR A 190 21.61 -14.52 -7.26
CA THR A 190 21.00 -13.82 -6.12
C THR A 190 20.03 -12.75 -6.63
N PHE A 191 18.83 -12.75 -6.10
CA PHE A 191 17.77 -11.79 -6.43
C PHE A 191 17.35 -11.01 -5.19
N ILE A 192 16.86 -9.78 -5.43
CA ILE A 192 16.12 -9.00 -4.44
C ILE A 192 14.70 -8.78 -4.97
N ASP A 193 13.71 -9.04 -4.13
CA ASP A 193 12.32 -8.73 -4.45
C ASP A 193 11.96 -7.25 -4.14
N HIS A 194 10.73 -6.87 -4.47
CA HIS A 194 10.21 -5.51 -4.24
C HIS A 194 10.08 -5.14 -2.76
N LEU A 195 10.20 -6.10 -1.84
CA LEU A 195 10.22 -5.89 -0.38
C LEU A 195 11.65 -5.90 0.19
N GLN A 196 12.66 -5.99 -0.68
CA GLN A 196 14.08 -6.09 -0.31
C GLN A 196 14.47 -7.42 0.34
N ASN A 197 13.65 -8.47 0.18
CA ASN A 197 14.06 -9.81 0.60
C ASN A 197 15.03 -10.39 -0.41
N CYS A 198 16.05 -11.09 0.11
CA CYS A 198 17.05 -11.77 -0.70
C CYS A 198 16.61 -13.20 -1.01
N HIS A 199 16.70 -13.59 -2.28
CA HIS A 199 16.39 -14.93 -2.77
C HIS A 199 17.60 -15.48 -3.52
N ILE A 200 17.86 -16.78 -3.38
CA ILE A 200 18.96 -17.47 -4.07
C ILE A 200 18.39 -18.54 -4.96
N ALA A 201 18.84 -18.60 -6.20
CA ALA A 201 18.56 -19.68 -7.14
C ALA A 201 19.86 -20.37 -7.55
N PHE A 202 19.83 -21.69 -7.67
CA PHE A 202 20.90 -22.48 -8.25
C PHE A 202 20.44 -23.02 -9.61
N SER A 203 21.17 -22.68 -10.67
CA SER A 203 20.89 -23.13 -12.04
C SER A 203 21.92 -24.14 -12.48
N PHE A 204 21.50 -25.40 -12.68
CA PHE A 204 22.36 -26.51 -13.12
C PHE A 204 22.41 -26.66 -14.65
N SER A 205 21.48 -26.04 -15.36
CA SER A 205 21.38 -26.11 -16.83
C SER A 205 20.92 -24.76 -17.42
N PRO A 206 21.79 -23.76 -17.43
CA PRO A 206 21.42 -22.39 -17.85
C PRO A 206 20.96 -22.30 -19.33
N GLN A 207 21.22 -23.33 -20.12
CA GLN A 207 20.86 -23.44 -21.53
C GLN A 207 19.53 -24.21 -21.78
N ALA A 208 18.88 -24.71 -20.74
CA ALA A 208 17.64 -25.47 -20.89
C ALA A 208 16.48 -24.57 -21.37
N THR A 209 15.82 -24.99 -22.44
CA THR A 209 14.64 -24.28 -22.99
C THR A 209 13.40 -24.39 -22.11
N THR A 210 13.30 -25.45 -21.30
CA THR A 210 12.24 -25.71 -20.32
C THR A 210 12.88 -26.16 -18.99
N PRO A 211 13.30 -25.20 -18.15
CA PRO A 211 13.91 -25.58 -16.88
C PRO A 211 12.85 -26.14 -15.91
N LEU A 212 13.22 -27.20 -15.19
CA LEU A 212 12.47 -27.63 -14.02
C LEU A 212 12.86 -26.72 -12.85
N ILE A 213 11.86 -26.14 -12.19
CA ILE A 213 12.05 -25.25 -11.05
C ILE A 213 11.46 -25.92 -9.80
N ARG A 214 12.27 -25.95 -8.75
CA ARG A 214 11.84 -26.38 -7.42
C ARG A 214 12.04 -25.25 -6.42
N PHE A 215 11.01 -24.92 -5.67
CA PHE A 215 11.05 -23.90 -4.63
C PHE A 215 11.28 -24.57 -3.27
N HIS A 216 12.21 -24.04 -2.51
CA HIS A 216 12.46 -24.40 -1.13
C HIS A 216 12.30 -23.18 -0.24
N ASN A 217 11.51 -23.32 0.80
CA ASN A 217 11.41 -22.32 1.86
C ASN A 217 12.28 -22.78 3.02
N THR A 218 13.51 -22.26 3.10
CA THR A 218 14.45 -22.63 4.15
C THR A 218 14.26 -21.74 5.37
N SER A 219 14.11 -22.35 6.53
CA SER A 219 13.89 -21.64 7.81
C SER A 219 15.16 -21.05 8.40
N SER A 220 16.35 -21.45 7.95
CA SER A 220 17.64 -20.85 8.32
C SER A 220 18.76 -21.24 7.34
N ASP A 221 19.79 -20.41 7.24
CA ASP A 221 21.00 -20.68 6.44
C ASP A 221 21.76 -21.91 6.91
N ILE A 222 21.59 -22.28 8.19
CA ILE A 222 22.22 -23.46 8.80
C ILE A 222 21.60 -24.75 8.26
N ALA A 223 20.28 -24.79 8.02
CA ALA A 223 19.60 -25.95 7.40
C ALA A 223 20.11 -26.22 5.98
N LEU A 224 20.41 -25.17 5.21
CA LEU A 224 21.05 -25.25 3.88
C LEU A 224 22.45 -25.88 3.91
N LEU A 225 23.18 -25.69 5.00
CA LEU A 225 24.58 -26.14 5.14
C LEU A 225 24.70 -27.50 5.82
N THR A 226 23.71 -27.92 6.60
CA THR A 226 23.84 -29.08 7.50
C THR A 226 22.88 -30.23 7.19
N ASP A 227 21.75 -30.01 6.50
CA ASP A 227 20.77 -31.06 6.27
C ASP A 227 20.48 -31.29 4.78
N SER A 228 21.14 -32.32 4.23
CA SER A 228 20.89 -32.77 2.86
C SER A 228 19.54 -33.50 2.69
N SER A 229 18.81 -33.82 3.76
CA SER A 229 17.55 -34.56 3.70
C SER A 229 16.39 -33.70 3.17
N GLU A 230 16.36 -32.42 3.43
CA GLU A 230 15.37 -31.48 2.87
C GLU A 230 15.46 -31.34 1.34
N TRP A 231 16.58 -31.70 0.75
CA TRP A 231 16.85 -31.60 -0.69
C TRP A 231 16.56 -32.87 -1.47
N GLN A 232 16.31 -34.00 -0.78
CA GLN A 232 16.08 -35.32 -1.39
C GLN A 232 14.61 -35.68 -1.56
N ALA A 233 13.66 -34.93 -1.01
CA ALA A 233 12.23 -35.21 -1.04
C ALA A 233 11.49 -34.64 -2.27
#